data_958ee3c064f03e8decb018e503365347
#
_entry.id   958ee3c064f03e8decb018e503365347
#
_cell.length_a   1.000
_cell.length_b   1.000
_cell.length_c   1.000
_cell.angle_alpha   90.00
_cell.angle_beta   90.00
_cell.angle_gamma   90.00
#
_symmetry.space_group_name_H-M   'P 1'
#
loop_
_entity.id
_entity.type
_entity.pdbx_description
1 polymer ?
#
loop_
_entity_poly.entity_id
_entity_poly.type
_entity_poly.pdbx_seq_one_letter_code
_entity_poly.pdbx_strand_id
1 'polypeptide(L)'
;MGGNSVLEIVAYGAWNGGTVVDNSIYEKKGLSFKGGVPVNNKTIEERMGVRTRKVAGTDERIGVTALQDLLVNPDIDPSRIKLVVGATNVGDDKYDPGPLIRFPYEFLREHCPNAHVMDLYAGCPGFNVAVELCFMLSLSGFLNTGDITVIVGAENIHRAQSFQPDNTANIIFGDDAMATALKTGVSHSPGGQYFNDQTKNFNTTKDPVTAMAEAIYALNGSKKFDGLIVDNQLGNLIYRVPATAARVQHALVKLMYPDEAENGLFNRFRESLGFYDQNIRAFAFDIMTLDPKPKKVEALAKAYVQSGKYNNIISVFLAPDASGTISLHRGTDFTFKRPPTGIIDTLTSTHGCYADYIQALPMGDDVFGDMDGKGVFLYATRGAKSHLNELLSPNSITMDQIDLLIEHQANFAMIPLTLEQVLELPKDEIKPAVADLVANKLVTNVHERGNCSVVCMQRLPYDLKRGALQKDRLQGFKINANLDQLKKANLILNDSVGAGMTRSSFLQKL
;
A
#
# COMPACT_ATOMS: atom_id res chain seq x y z
N MET A 1 18.49 -22.31 8.85
CA MET A 1 17.76 -22.47 7.59
C MET A 1 17.90 -21.14 6.87
N GLY A 2 18.81 -21.00 5.95
CA GLY A 2 19.09 -19.71 5.31
C GLY A 2 19.88 -19.97 4.05
N GLY A 3 19.20 -20.36 2.97
CA GLY A 3 19.97 -20.72 1.80
C GLY A 3 19.56 -20.10 0.49
N ASN A 4 18.30 -19.74 0.27
CA ASN A 4 17.84 -19.40 -1.08
C ASN A 4 16.78 -18.28 -1.14
N SER A 5 16.46 -17.59 -0.03
CA SER A 5 15.58 -16.44 -0.06
C SER A 5 16.31 -15.17 -0.54
N VAL A 6 15.61 -14.29 -1.21
CA VAL A 6 16.10 -12.96 -1.59
C VAL A 6 15.72 -11.92 -0.54
N LEU A 7 14.52 -12.02 0.03
CA LEU A 7 14.00 -11.13 1.06
C LEU A 7 13.08 -11.89 2.00
N GLU A 8 13.29 -11.74 3.30
CA GLU A 8 12.50 -12.40 4.35
C GLU A 8 12.02 -11.41 5.39
N ILE A 9 10.78 -11.55 5.86
CA ILE A 9 10.29 -10.85 7.05
C ILE A 9 10.82 -11.57 8.29
N VAL A 10 11.65 -10.89 9.07
CA VAL A 10 12.37 -11.49 10.20
C VAL A 10 11.86 -11.06 11.57
N ALA A 11 11.36 -9.82 11.71
CA ALA A 11 10.88 -9.33 12.99
C ALA A 11 9.79 -8.25 12.83
N TYR A 12 9.07 -8.02 13.92
CA TYR A 12 8.07 -6.97 14.05
C TYR A 12 8.25 -6.22 15.36
N GLY A 13 8.03 -4.90 15.34
CA GLY A 13 7.78 -4.07 16.51
C GLY A 13 6.40 -3.44 16.40
N ALA A 14 5.75 -3.15 17.52
CA ALA A 14 4.38 -2.71 17.55
C ALA A 14 4.14 -1.56 18.53
N TRP A 15 3.33 -0.61 18.13
CA TRP A 15 2.67 0.25 19.08
C TRP A 15 1.49 -0.50 19.71
N ASN A 16 1.48 -0.61 21.03
CA ASN A 16 0.42 -1.30 21.79
C ASN A 16 -0.35 -0.35 22.71
N GLY A 17 -0.06 0.95 22.65
CA GLY A 17 -0.74 2.02 23.40
C GLY A 17 -2.15 2.32 22.90
N GLY A 18 -2.60 3.55 23.19
CA GLY A 18 -3.90 4.09 22.80
C GLY A 18 -5.08 3.64 23.65
N THR A 19 -6.18 4.36 23.48
CA THR A 19 -7.45 4.07 24.14
C THR A 19 -8.33 3.24 23.21
N VAL A 20 -8.89 2.16 23.72
CA VAL A 20 -9.92 1.40 23.01
C VAL A 20 -11.24 2.15 23.11
N VAL A 21 -11.84 2.48 21.98
CA VAL A 21 -13.14 3.15 21.89
C VAL A 21 -14.10 2.32 21.04
N ASP A 22 -15.39 2.34 21.41
CA ASP A 22 -16.45 1.71 20.64
C ASP A 22 -17.13 2.73 19.68
N ASN A 23 -18.14 2.29 18.97
CA ASN A 23 -18.83 3.11 17.99
C ASN A 23 -19.70 4.22 18.60
N SER A 24 -19.93 4.24 19.92
CA SER A 24 -20.75 5.27 20.60
C SER A 24 -20.16 6.68 20.46
N ILE A 25 -18.84 6.79 20.18
CA ILE A 25 -18.19 8.07 19.89
C ILE A 25 -18.80 8.79 18.67
N TYR A 26 -19.42 8.05 17.75
CA TYR A 26 -20.05 8.60 16.54
C TYR A 26 -21.53 8.88 16.71
N GLU A 27 -22.23 8.19 17.62
CA GLU A 27 -23.66 8.40 17.86
C GLU A 27 -23.97 9.83 18.26
N LYS A 28 -23.10 10.44 19.08
CA LYS A 28 -23.23 11.82 19.55
C LYS A 28 -22.97 12.86 18.46
N LYS A 29 -22.47 12.47 17.30
CA LYS A 29 -22.13 13.38 16.19
C LYS A 29 -23.29 13.61 15.23
N GLY A 30 -24.43 12.92 15.39
CA GLY A 30 -25.60 13.07 14.53
C GLY A 30 -25.39 12.66 13.07
N LEU A 31 -24.42 11.79 12.81
CA LEU A 31 -24.07 11.34 11.46
C LEU A 31 -25.12 10.38 10.91
N SER A 32 -25.27 10.36 9.59
CA SER A 32 -26.12 9.38 8.90
C SER A 32 -25.39 8.81 7.68
N PHE A 33 -25.64 7.52 7.41
CA PHE A 33 -25.28 6.92 6.13
C PHE A 33 -26.18 7.45 5.01
N LYS A 34 -25.73 7.34 3.77
CA LYS A 34 -26.54 7.65 2.58
C LYS A 34 -27.90 6.94 2.67
N GLY A 35 -28.98 7.69 2.50
CA GLY A 35 -30.34 7.21 2.69
C GLY A 35 -30.91 7.45 4.10
N GLY A 36 -30.26 8.27 4.93
CA GLY A 36 -30.77 8.73 6.23
C GLY A 36 -30.69 7.67 7.35
N VAL A 37 -29.96 6.58 7.16
CA VAL A 37 -29.78 5.54 8.20
C VAL A 37 -28.83 6.08 9.28
N PRO A 38 -29.26 6.17 10.56
CA PRO A 38 -28.40 6.71 11.62
C PRO A 38 -27.10 5.91 11.80
N VAL A 39 -26.01 6.63 12.06
CA VAL A 39 -24.73 6.04 12.45
C VAL A 39 -24.76 5.71 13.95
N ASN A 40 -24.71 4.42 14.28
CA ASN A 40 -24.68 3.91 15.66
C ASN A 40 -23.94 2.58 15.73
N ASN A 41 -23.74 2.03 16.92
CA ASN A 41 -23.06 0.75 17.14
C ASN A 41 -23.54 -0.36 16.20
N LYS A 42 -24.86 -0.56 16.15
CA LYS A 42 -25.48 -1.62 15.35
C LYS A 42 -25.22 -1.43 13.85
N THR A 43 -25.50 -0.22 13.33
CA THR A 43 -25.39 0.04 11.90
C THR A 43 -23.94 0.03 11.40
N ILE A 44 -22.96 0.41 12.22
CA ILE A 44 -21.54 0.32 11.90
C ILE A 44 -21.11 -1.16 11.89
N GLU A 45 -21.44 -1.94 12.90
CA GLU A 45 -21.10 -3.36 12.94
C GLU A 45 -21.75 -4.14 11.78
N GLU A 46 -23.04 -3.94 11.53
CA GLU A 46 -23.77 -4.63 10.45
C GLU A 46 -23.23 -4.30 9.05
N ARG A 47 -22.80 -3.05 8.81
CA ARG A 47 -22.35 -2.61 7.49
C ARG A 47 -20.85 -2.79 7.26
N MET A 48 -20.05 -2.64 8.31
CA MET A 48 -18.59 -2.55 8.20
C MET A 48 -17.84 -3.61 8.99
N GLY A 49 -18.51 -4.27 9.94
CA GLY A 49 -17.90 -5.26 10.79
C GLY A 49 -17.01 -4.69 11.90
N VAL A 50 -17.07 -3.38 12.18
CA VAL A 50 -16.22 -2.72 13.19
C VAL A 50 -17.02 -2.57 14.49
N ARG A 51 -16.48 -3.04 15.62
CA ARG A 51 -17.07 -2.87 16.98
C ARG A 51 -16.29 -1.87 17.80
N THR A 52 -14.96 -1.99 17.78
CA THR A 52 -14.05 -1.11 18.50
C THR A 52 -12.89 -0.68 17.62
N ARG A 53 -12.12 0.26 18.08
CA ARG A 53 -10.84 0.68 17.50
C ARG A 53 -9.95 1.29 18.55
N LYS A 54 -8.67 1.47 18.23
CA LYS A 54 -7.76 2.24 19.05
C LYS A 54 -7.70 3.68 18.59
N VAL A 55 -7.49 4.59 19.53
CA VAL A 55 -7.25 6.01 19.28
C VAL A 55 -5.99 6.41 20.05
N ALA A 56 -5.03 6.97 19.36
CA ALA A 56 -3.79 7.46 19.92
C ALA A 56 -4.00 8.77 20.70
N GLY A 57 -3.20 9.00 21.72
CA GLY A 57 -3.12 10.30 22.39
C GLY A 57 -2.62 11.40 21.47
N THR A 58 -2.99 12.67 21.76
CA THR A 58 -2.64 13.83 20.90
C THR A 58 -1.15 14.00 20.67
N ASP A 59 -0.33 13.67 21.66
CA ASP A 59 1.13 13.84 21.62
C ASP A 59 1.87 12.50 21.44
N GLU A 60 1.13 11.41 21.19
CA GLU A 60 1.72 10.09 21.10
C GLU A 60 2.36 9.88 19.72
N ARG A 61 3.64 9.47 19.72
CA ARG A 61 4.43 9.18 18.51
C ARG A 61 4.41 7.70 18.22
N ILE A 62 3.32 7.25 17.62
CA ILE A 62 3.04 5.81 17.48
C ILE A 62 4.02 5.08 16.56
N GLY A 63 4.47 5.74 15.48
CA GLY A 63 5.46 5.18 14.56
C GLY A 63 6.84 5.03 15.22
N VAL A 64 7.27 6.03 15.99
CA VAL A 64 8.51 5.96 16.78
C VAL A 64 8.43 4.83 17.80
N THR A 65 7.32 4.70 18.52
CA THR A 65 7.13 3.64 19.51
C THR A 65 7.22 2.25 18.90
N ALA A 66 6.60 2.04 17.73
CA ALA A 66 6.69 0.77 17.01
C ALA A 66 8.13 0.46 16.57
N LEU A 67 8.87 1.48 16.12
CA LEU A 67 10.28 1.32 15.75
C LEU A 67 11.16 1.01 16.96
N GLN A 68 10.95 1.67 18.09
CA GLN A 68 11.65 1.39 19.35
C GLN A 68 11.41 -0.05 19.80
N ASP A 69 10.17 -0.54 19.74
CA ASP A 69 9.81 -1.92 20.07
C ASP A 69 10.52 -2.93 19.14
N LEU A 70 10.69 -2.60 17.86
CA LEU A 70 11.48 -3.43 16.93
C LEU A 70 12.97 -3.46 17.32
N LEU A 71 13.57 -2.32 17.65
CA LEU A 71 15.01 -2.21 17.87
C LEU A 71 15.49 -2.84 19.18
N VAL A 72 14.59 -3.13 20.15
CA VAL A 72 14.94 -3.91 21.34
C VAL A 72 14.97 -5.41 21.07
N ASN A 73 14.56 -5.87 19.89
CA ASN A 73 14.65 -7.28 19.51
C ASN A 73 16.12 -7.66 19.29
N PRO A 74 16.67 -8.67 20.02
CA PRO A 74 18.08 -9.05 19.93
C PRO A 74 18.50 -9.61 18.56
N ASP A 75 17.54 -10.03 17.75
CA ASP A 75 17.81 -10.55 16.40
C ASP A 75 18.00 -9.41 15.36
N ILE A 76 17.78 -8.16 15.76
CA ILE A 76 17.94 -6.99 14.90
C ILE A 76 19.22 -6.25 15.26
N ASP A 77 20.21 -6.32 14.39
CA ASP A 77 21.43 -5.52 14.48
C ASP A 77 21.19 -4.14 13.81
N PRO A 78 21.11 -3.04 14.57
CA PRO A 78 20.88 -1.72 14.02
C PRO A 78 21.95 -1.27 13.02
N SER A 79 23.19 -1.75 13.13
CA SER A 79 24.27 -1.44 12.20
C SER A 79 24.05 -2.00 10.78
N ARG A 80 23.22 -3.04 10.68
CA ARG A 80 22.82 -3.68 9.42
C ARG A 80 21.60 -3.03 8.78
N ILE A 81 20.92 -2.10 9.46
CA ILE A 81 19.79 -1.39 8.87
C ILE A 81 20.34 -0.40 7.84
N LYS A 82 19.99 -0.63 6.57
CA LYS A 82 20.43 0.17 5.42
C LYS A 82 19.34 1.04 4.84
N LEU A 83 18.08 0.70 5.08
CA LEU A 83 16.94 1.43 4.58
C LEU A 83 15.82 1.44 5.62
N VAL A 84 15.22 2.59 5.84
CA VAL A 84 13.96 2.74 6.56
C VAL A 84 12.95 3.39 5.65
N VAL A 85 11.82 2.73 5.44
CA VAL A 85 10.70 3.20 4.63
C VAL A 85 9.52 3.49 5.54
N GLY A 86 9.09 4.74 5.61
CA GLY A 86 7.86 5.13 6.26
C GLY A 86 6.67 4.96 5.32
N ALA A 87 5.80 4.00 5.57
CA ALA A 87 4.57 3.81 4.83
C ALA A 87 3.40 4.40 5.63
N THR A 88 2.82 5.50 5.15
CA THR A 88 1.77 6.23 5.90
C THR A 88 0.92 7.08 4.96
N ASN A 89 -0.34 7.31 5.33
CA ASN A 89 -1.19 8.35 4.72
C ASN A 89 -1.31 9.55 5.66
N VAL A 90 -1.46 9.29 6.96
CA VAL A 90 -1.55 10.29 8.01
C VAL A 90 -0.65 9.85 9.16
N GLY A 91 0.58 10.31 9.14
CA GLY A 91 1.56 9.94 10.14
C GLY A 91 1.40 10.70 11.47
N ASP A 92 2.50 10.80 12.21
CA ASP A 92 2.53 11.38 13.56
C ASP A 92 2.26 12.91 13.59
N ASP A 93 2.29 13.58 12.44
CA ASP A 93 1.95 14.99 12.35
C ASP A 93 1.02 15.29 11.15
N LYS A 94 -0.09 15.98 11.41
CA LYS A 94 -1.14 16.29 10.42
C LYS A 94 -0.64 17.18 9.29
N TYR A 95 0.30 18.07 9.56
CA TYR A 95 0.68 19.16 8.67
C TYR A 95 2.11 19.10 8.16
N ASP A 96 2.93 18.22 8.70
CA ASP A 96 4.34 18.14 8.32
C ASP A 96 4.57 17.10 7.21
N PRO A 97 5.29 17.47 6.14
CA PRO A 97 5.70 16.50 5.14
C PRO A 97 6.60 15.44 5.77
N GLY A 98 6.15 14.19 5.74
CA GLY A 98 6.93 13.07 6.22
C GLY A 98 7.17 13.04 7.73
N PRO A 99 6.14 12.82 8.55
CA PRO A 99 6.31 12.71 9.99
C PRO A 99 7.22 11.56 10.42
N LEU A 100 7.36 10.54 9.59
CA LEU A 100 8.34 9.47 9.81
C LEU A 100 9.77 9.89 9.45
N ILE A 101 9.96 10.85 8.54
CA ILE A 101 11.29 11.36 8.20
C ILE A 101 11.82 12.28 9.31
N ARG A 102 10.99 13.10 9.91
CA ARG A 102 11.45 14.12 10.87
C ARG A 102 11.78 13.56 12.25
N PHE A 103 10.92 12.72 12.83
CA PHE A 103 11.09 12.17 14.17
C PHE A 103 11.92 10.90 14.24
N PRO A 104 11.70 9.89 13.42
CA PRO A 104 12.62 8.77 13.35
C PRO A 104 14.01 9.17 12.88
N TYR A 105 14.17 10.29 12.16
CA TYR A 105 15.49 10.69 11.66
C TYR A 105 16.47 11.01 12.78
N GLU A 106 16.11 11.79 13.77
CA GLU A 106 16.98 12.02 14.92
C GLU A 106 17.25 10.74 15.69
N PHE A 107 16.21 9.97 15.95
CA PHE A 107 16.29 8.65 16.56
C PHE A 107 17.13 7.68 15.73
N LEU A 108 16.92 7.63 14.41
CA LEU A 108 17.65 6.75 13.48
C LEU A 108 19.11 7.19 13.30
N ARG A 109 19.41 8.49 13.29
CA ARG A 109 20.82 8.96 13.28
C ARG A 109 21.60 8.46 14.47
N GLU A 110 20.96 8.40 15.62
CA GLU A 110 21.59 7.90 16.85
C GLU A 110 21.73 6.38 16.85
N HIS A 111 20.68 5.64 16.43
CA HIS A 111 20.59 4.19 16.57
C HIS A 111 20.92 3.43 15.27
N CYS A 112 20.71 4.04 14.10
CA CYS A 112 20.91 3.43 12.78
C CYS A 112 21.59 4.41 11.80
N PRO A 113 22.83 4.86 12.10
CA PRO A 113 23.47 5.98 11.38
C PRO A 113 23.75 5.70 9.89
N ASN A 114 23.69 4.46 9.47
CA ASN A 114 23.96 4.04 8.08
C ASN A 114 22.69 3.86 7.26
N ALA A 115 21.50 4.11 7.83
CA ALA A 115 20.24 3.92 7.14
C ALA A 115 19.90 5.07 6.19
N HIS A 116 19.51 4.75 4.97
CA HIS A 116 18.76 5.68 4.14
C HIS A 116 17.32 5.73 4.63
N VAL A 117 16.73 6.92 4.66
CA VAL A 117 15.36 7.12 5.15
C VAL A 117 14.51 7.76 4.06
N MET A 118 13.34 7.20 3.82
CA MET A 118 12.34 7.76 2.92
C MET A 118 10.93 7.42 3.39
N ASP A 119 9.97 8.29 3.09
CA ASP A 119 8.55 7.97 3.15
C ASP A 119 8.07 7.42 1.80
N LEU A 120 7.01 6.62 1.83
CA LEU A 120 6.35 6.05 0.67
C LEU A 120 4.84 6.28 0.77
N TYR A 121 4.25 6.84 -0.29
CA TYR A 121 2.84 7.14 -0.38
C TYR A 121 2.20 6.34 -1.53
N ALA A 122 1.38 5.37 -1.16
CA ALA A 122 0.67 4.52 -2.11
C ALA A 122 -0.74 4.13 -1.59
N GLY A 123 -1.32 4.97 -0.74
CA GLY A 123 -2.60 4.65 -0.09
C GLY A 123 -2.47 3.48 0.91
N CYS A 124 -3.60 2.83 1.22
CA CYS A 124 -3.62 1.67 2.13
C CYS A 124 -2.68 0.52 1.70
N PRO A 125 -2.39 0.27 0.40
CA PRO A 125 -1.38 -0.71 -0.03
C PRO A 125 0.07 -0.33 0.30
N GLY A 126 0.35 0.80 0.90
CA GLY A 126 1.69 1.33 1.13
C GLY A 126 2.68 0.33 1.72
N PHE A 127 2.24 -0.56 2.64
CA PHE A 127 3.09 -1.64 3.15
C PHE A 127 3.49 -2.63 2.05
N ASN A 128 2.53 -3.12 1.27
CA ASN A 128 2.81 -4.09 0.21
C ASN A 128 3.70 -3.48 -0.88
N VAL A 129 3.48 -2.20 -1.24
CA VAL A 129 4.33 -1.46 -2.20
C VAL A 129 5.74 -1.27 -1.63
N ALA A 130 5.88 -1.01 -0.33
CA ALA A 130 7.19 -0.93 0.33
C ALA A 130 7.90 -2.31 0.35
N VAL A 131 7.17 -3.41 0.55
CA VAL A 131 7.71 -4.77 0.42
C VAL A 131 8.21 -5.01 -1.02
N GLU A 132 7.44 -4.62 -2.03
CA GLU A 132 7.86 -4.72 -3.43
C GLU A 132 9.12 -3.88 -3.69
N LEU A 133 9.18 -2.63 -3.22
CA LEU A 133 10.38 -1.79 -3.32
C LEU A 133 11.60 -2.51 -2.72
N CYS A 134 11.49 -3.02 -1.49
CA CYS A 134 12.58 -3.73 -0.83
C CYS A 134 12.99 -5.00 -1.59
N PHE A 135 12.02 -5.71 -2.16
CA PHE A 135 12.26 -6.91 -2.97
C PHE A 135 13.03 -6.56 -4.27
N MET A 136 12.65 -5.49 -4.97
CA MET A 136 13.37 -5.01 -6.16
C MET A 136 14.80 -4.57 -5.82
N LEU A 137 14.99 -3.86 -4.69
CA LEU A 137 16.31 -3.44 -4.21
C LEU A 137 17.20 -4.63 -3.85
N SER A 138 16.63 -5.68 -3.26
CA SER A 138 17.36 -6.92 -2.93
C SER A 138 17.72 -7.72 -4.19
N LEU A 139 16.78 -7.86 -5.13
CA LEU A 139 17.03 -8.55 -6.42
C LEU A 139 18.09 -7.86 -7.26
N SER A 140 18.11 -6.54 -7.28
CA SER A 140 19.06 -5.75 -8.07
C SER A 140 20.49 -5.73 -7.49
N GLY A 141 20.69 -6.22 -6.26
CA GLY A 141 21.95 -6.10 -5.54
C GLY A 141 22.22 -4.69 -4.98
N PHE A 142 21.22 -3.81 -4.94
CA PHE A 142 21.31 -2.53 -4.25
C PHE A 142 21.48 -2.73 -2.74
N LEU A 143 20.76 -3.71 -2.18
CA LEU A 143 20.94 -4.20 -0.82
C LEU A 143 21.81 -5.47 -0.84
N ASN A 144 22.74 -5.58 0.09
CA ASN A 144 23.65 -6.71 0.20
C ASN A 144 23.08 -7.81 1.10
N THR A 145 23.56 -9.02 0.94
CA THR A 145 23.20 -10.15 1.81
C THR A 145 23.41 -9.79 3.28
N GLY A 146 22.36 -9.97 4.06
CA GLY A 146 22.31 -9.66 5.48
C GLY A 146 21.96 -8.21 5.81
N ASP A 147 21.82 -7.31 4.84
CA ASP A 147 21.28 -5.97 5.07
C ASP A 147 19.83 -6.07 5.53
N ILE A 148 19.44 -5.17 6.42
CA ILE A 148 18.10 -5.07 6.97
C ILE A 148 17.43 -3.81 6.42
N THR A 149 16.20 -3.98 5.98
CA THR A 149 15.27 -2.88 5.70
C THR A 149 14.18 -2.88 6.76
N VAL A 150 13.80 -1.71 7.24
CA VAL A 150 12.67 -1.55 8.15
C VAL A 150 11.56 -0.78 7.44
N ILE A 151 10.36 -1.34 7.42
CA ILE A 151 9.14 -0.65 6.96
C ILE A 151 8.35 -0.26 8.20
N VAL A 152 8.16 1.04 8.40
CA VAL A 152 7.34 1.59 9.50
C VAL A 152 6.01 2.05 8.93
N GLY A 153 4.93 1.34 9.30
CA GLY A 153 3.57 1.79 9.07
C GLY A 153 3.08 2.55 10.31
N ALA A 154 2.54 3.74 10.11
CA ALA A 154 1.97 4.54 11.20
C ALA A 154 0.77 5.33 10.68
N GLU A 155 -0.38 5.16 11.31
CA GLU A 155 -1.61 5.82 10.90
C GLU A 155 -2.32 6.44 12.10
N ASN A 156 -2.27 7.76 12.16
CA ASN A 156 -2.92 8.61 13.16
C ASN A 156 -4.19 9.24 12.56
N ILE A 157 -5.03 8.44 11.94
CA ILE A 157 -6.16 8.93 11.13
C ILE A 157 -7.15 9.73 11.98
N HIS A 158 -7.31 9.39 13.26
CA HIS A 158 -8.20 10.13 14.17
C HIS A 158 -7.82 11.61 14.32
N ARG A 159 -6.55 11.96 14.24
CA ARG A 159 -6.10 13.36 14.28
C ARG A 159 -6.48 14.14 13.02
N ALA A 160 -6.54 13.45 11.87
CA ALA A 160 -6.87 14.05 10.58
C ALA A 160 -8.35 13.99 10.25
N GLN A 161 -9.18 13.38 11.11
CA GLN A 161 -10.61 13.26 10.87
C GLN A 161 -11.32 14.61 11.06
N SER A 162 -11.86 15.14 9.99
CA SER A 162 -12.94 16.11 10.05
C SER A 162 -14.24 15.39 9.69
N PHE A 163 -15.24 15.46 10.58
CA PHE A 163 -16.53 14.85 10.34
C PHE A 163 -17.47 15.88 9.76
N GLN A 164 -17.82 15.71 8.50
CA GLN A 164 -18.96 16.38 7.89
C GLN A 164 -20.22 15.54 8.14
N PRO A 165 -21.42 16.15 8.31
CA PRO A 165 -22.65 15.41 8.61
C PRO A 165 -22.94 14.24 7.67
N ASP A 166 -22.57 14.38 6.39
CA ASP A 166 -22.79 13.38 5.35
C ASP A 166 -21.56 12.52 5.03
N ASN A 167 -20.41 12.79 5.67
CA ASN A 167 -19.19 12.04 5.44
C ASN A 167 -18.99 10.96 6.50
N THR A 168 -19.44 9.75 6.19
CA THR A 168 -19.28 8.57 7.03
C THR A 168 -18.04 7.74 6.68
N ALA A 169 -17.22 8.19 5.73
CA ALA A 169 -16.04 7.45 5.30
C ALA A 169 -15.04 7.25 6.45
N ASN A 170 -14.90 8.24 7.31
CA ASN A 170 -13.91 8.24 8.38
C ASN A 170 -14.28 7.36 9.59
N ILE A 171 -15.53 6.89 9.71
CA ILE A 171 -15.97 6.11 10.88
C ILE A 171 -15.38 4.68 10.91
N ILE A 172 -14.82 4.20 9.82
CA ILE A 172 -14.19 2.86 9.75
C ILE A 172 -12.80 2.83 10.37
N PHE A 173 -12.12 3.97 10.46
CA PHE A 173 -10.70 4.00 10.78
C PHE A 173 -10.39 3.86 12.27
N GLY A 174 -9.23 3.25 12.55
CA GLY A 174 -8.56 3.23 13.85
C GLY A 174 -7.10 3.60 13.70
N ASP A 175 -6.47 4.08 14.78
CA ASP A 175 -5.05 4.40 14.82
C ASP A 175 -4.23 3.15 15.13
N ASP A 176 -3.11 2.98 14.45
CA ASP A 176 -2.16 1.88 14.73
C ASP A 176 -0.78 2.20 14.15
N ALA A 177 0.26 1.52 14.68
CA ALA A 177 1.59 1.54 14.10
C ALA A 177 2.34 0.22 14.28
N MET A 178 3.11 -0.13 13.27
CA MET A 178 3.97 -1.30 13.22
C MET A 178 5.30 -0.98 12.55
N ALA A 179 6.37 -1.62 13.00
CA ALA A 179 7.64 -1.67 12.30
C ALA A 179 7.93 -3.12 11.90
N THR A 180 8.26 -3.35 10.65
CA THR A 180 8.57 -4.68 10.11
C THR A 180 9.99 -4.69 9.59
N ALA A 181 10.83 -5.58 10.11
CA ALA A 181 12.18 -5.79 9.61
C ALA A 181 12.20 -6.89 8.53
N LEU A 182 12.81 -6.57 7.39
CA LEU A 182 13.06 -7.48 6.30
C LEU A 182 14.56 -7.63 6.13
N LYS A 183 15.03 -8.87 5.98
CA LYS A 183 16.45 -9.21 5.79
C LYS A 183 16.69 -9.64 4.36
N THR A 184 17.68 -9.02 3.73
CA THR A 184 18.16 -9.44 2.40
C THR A 184 18.95 -10.74 2.52
N GLY A 185 18.53 -11.76 1.80
CA GLY A 185 19.21 -13.03 1.66
C GLY A 185 20.22 -13.01 0.51
N VAL A 186 20.26 -14.06 -0.29
CA VAL A 186 21.19 -14.14 -1.43
C VAL A 186 20.68 -13.26 -2.57
N SER A 187 21.38 -12.16 -2.86
CA SER A 187 21.10 -11.35 -4.03
C SER A 187 21.59 -12.04 -5.30
N HIS A 188 20.75 -12.07 -6.30
CA HIS A 188 21.16 -12.52 -7.64
C HIS A 188 21.48 -11.27 -8.46
N SER A 189 22.73 -11.06 -8.81
CA SER A 189 23.09 -10.00 -9.77
C SER A 189 22.40 -10.28 -11.10
N PRO A 190 21.52 -9.39 -11.57
CA PRO A 190 20.89 -9.60 -12.88
C PRO A 190 21.93 -9.48 -13.98
N GLY A 191 21.86 -10.39 -14.93
CA GLY A 191 22.76 -10.40 -16.10
C GLY A 191 22.39 -9.43 -17.22
N GLY A 192 21.40 -8.55 -17.01
CA GLY A 192 20.90 -7.68 -18.06
C GLY A 192 21.56 -6.31 -18.14
N GLN A 193 21.42 -5.65 -19.28
CA GLN A 193 21.93 -4.29 -19.49
C GLN A 193 20.87 -3.25 -19.11
N TYR A 194 21.31 -2.24 -18.36
CA TYR A 194 20.51 -1.08 -18.00
C TYR A 194 20.93 0.13 -18.83
N PHE A 195 19.95 0.88 -19.30
CA PHE A 195 20.16 2.14 -20.01
C PHE A 195 19.36 3.26 -19.34
N ASN A 196 20.02 4.37 -19.03
CA ASN A 196 19.30 5.63 -18.83
C ASN A 196 19.13 6.26 -20.20
N ASP A 197 17.92 6.21 -20.74
CA ASP A 197 17.70 6.51 -22.15
C ASP A 197 17.62 8.04 -22.40
N GLN A 198 16.90 8.75 -21.55
CA GLN A 198 16.69 10.20 -21.71
C GLN A 198 16.34 10.86 -20.37
N THR A 199 16.83 12.08 -20.20
CA THR A 199 16.50 12.93 -19.07
C THR A 199 16.02 14.30 -19.56
N LYS A 200 14.98 14.86 -18.96
CA LYS A 200 14.43 16.18 -19.25
C LYS A 200 14.10 16.92 -17.98
N ASN A 201 14.56 18.17 -17.90
CA ASN A 201 14.13 19.09 -16.86
C ASN A 201 12.79 19.73 -17.26
N PHE A 202 11.95 19.98 -16.27
CA PHE A 202 10.73 20.77 -16.45
C PHE A 202 10.65 21.82 -15.34
N ASN A 203 9.97 22.91 -15.67
CA ASN A 203 9.60 23.96 -14.70
C ASN A 203 8.16 24.35 -15.01
N THR A 204 7.40 24.64 -13.99
CA THR A 204 5.99 24.93 -14.19
C THR A 204 5.50 26.09 -13.34
N THR A 205 4.78 26.99 -13.99
CA THR A 205 3.87 27.95 -13.35
C THR A 205 2.44 27.42 -13.31
N LYS A 206 2.21 26.18 -13.81
CA LYS A 206 0.93 25.48 -13.87
C LYS A 206 0.81 24.48 -12.71
N ASP A 207 -0.30 23.76 -12.70
CA ASP A 207 -0.48 22.59 -11.82
C ASP A 207 0.64 21.54 -12.04
N PRO A 208 1.35 21.11 -10.98
CA PRO A 208 2.48 20.21 -11.10
C PRO A 208 2.14 18.85 -11.75
N VAL A 209 0.93 18.34 -11.52
CA VAL A 209 0.47 17.05 -12.09
C VAL A 209 0.39 17.15 -13.61
N THR A 210 -0.23 18.21 -14.12
CA THR A 210 -0.35 18.46 -15.56
C THR A 210 1.02 18.65 -16.19
N ALA A 211 1.89 19.44 -15.58
CA ALA A 211 3.23 19.70 -16.11
C ALA A 211 4.10 18.44 -16.19
N MET A 212 4.05 17.58 -15.18
CA MET A 212 4.72 16.28 -15.19
C MET A 212 4.19 15.38 -16.31
N ALA A 213 2.86 15.27 -16.43
CA ALA A 213 2.24 14.46 -17.48
C ALA A 213 2.63 14.94 -18.89
N GLU A 214 2.58 16.25 -19.17
CA GLU A 214 3.01 16.84 -20.44
C GLU A 214 4.50 16.55 -20.72
N ALA A 215 5.35 16.68 -19.72
CA ALA A 215 6.79 16.44 -19.87
C ALA A 215 7.11 14.96 -20.10
N ILE A 216 6.41 14.03 -19.40
CA ILE A 216 6.53 12.58 -19.64
C ILE A 216 6.04 12.24 -21.04
N TYR A 217 4.89 12.78 -21.46
CA TYR A 217 4.36 12.53 -22.79
C TYR A 217 5.31 13.04 -23.89
N ALA A 218 5.92 14.20 -23.68
CA ALA A 218 6.91 14.74 -24.61
C ALA A 218 8.18 13.86 -24.73
N LEU A 219 8.56 13.14 -23.68
CA LEU A 219 9.71 12.21 -23.68
C LEU A 219 9.36 10.82 -24.21
N ASN A 220 8.25 10.26 -23.75
CA ASN A 220 7.89 8.86 -23.97
C ASN A 220 6.85 8.66 -25.06
N GLY A 221 6.09 9.71 -25.43
CA GLY A 221 4.94 9.62 -26.32
C GLY A 221 3.87 8.70 -25.74
N SER A 222 3.23 7.92 -26.59
CA SER A 222 2.23 6.89 -26.21
C SER A 222 2.85 5.53 -25.91
N LYS A 223 4.18 5.44 -25.66
CA LYS A 223 4.83 4.17 -25.39
C LYS A 223 4.46 3.65 -24.00
N LYS A 224 4.26 2.35 -23.92
CA LYS A 224 4.01 1.64 -22.66
C LYS A 224 5.18 1.78 -21.69
N PHE A 225 4.87 1.93 -20.41
CA PHE A 225 5.83 1.85 -19.30
C PHE A 225 5.26 0.97 -18.18
N ASP A 226 6.16 0.40 -17.36
CA ASP A 226 5.78 -0.55 -16.32
C ASP A 226 5.56 0.12 -14.96
N GLY A 227 6.17 1.29 -14.75
CA GLY A 227 6.03 2.00 -13.47
C GLY A 227 6.43 3.46 -13.51
N LEU A 228 5.86 4.22 -12.56
CA LEU A 228 6.12 5.63 -12.32
C LEU A 228 6.45 5.83 -10.84
N ILE A 229 7.67 6.31 -10.56
CA ILE A 229 8.13 6.66 -9.22
C ILE A 229 8.36 8.16 -9.16
N VAL A 230 7.68 8.85 -8.24
CA VAL A 230 7.81 10.30 -8.04
C VAL A 230 8.44 10.58 -6.68
N ASP A 231 9.63 11.19 -6.65
CA ASP A 231 10.16 11.81 -5.43
C ASP A 231 9.50 13.18 -5.27
N ASN A 232 8.44 13.20 -4.47
CA ASN A 232 7.55 14.34 -4.32
C ASN A 232 7.91 15.17 -3.09
N GLN A 233 8.53 16.31 -3.28
CA GLN A 233 8.96 17.21 -2.22
C GLN A 233 7.96 18.34 -1.92
N LEU A 234 6.74 18.32 -2.50
CA LEU A 234 5.72 19.35 -2.24
C LEU A 234 5.12 19.29 -0.84
N GLY A 235 5.18 18.13 -0.19
CA GLY A 235 4.92 18.00 1.24
C GLY A 235 3.46 18.11 1.72
N ASN A 236 2.51 18.52 0.89
CA ASN A 236 1.13 18.74 1.30
C ASN A 236 0.31 17.43 1.24
N LEU A 237 -0.56 17.18 2.25
CA LEU A 237 -1.41 16.00 2.34
C LEU A 237 -2.31 15.80 1.10
N ILE A 238 -2.79 16.88 0.47
CA ILE A 238 -3.58 16.80 -0.76
C ILE A 238 -2.80 16.17 -1.94
N TYR A 239 -1.47 16.21 -1.89
CA TYR A 239 -0.60 15.56 -2.89
C TYR A 239 -0.18 14.14 -2.49
N ARG A 240 -0.62 13.62 -1.33
CA ARG A 240 -0.28 12.28 -0.84
C ARG A 240 -1.44 11.29 -0.97
N VAL A 241 -2.68 11.79 -0.92
CA VAL A 241 -3.89 10.95 -0.99
C VAL A 241 -4.84 11.50 -2.07
N PRO A 242 -4.91 10.86 -3.24
CA PRO A 242 -4.03 9.79 -3.72
C PRO A 242 -2.60 10.29 -4.02
N ALA A 243 -1.63 9.37 -4.14
CA ALA A 243 -0.27 9.70 -4.54
C ALA A 243 -0.24 10.55 -5.81
N THR A 244 0.66 11.53 -5.89
CA THR A 244 0.81 12.39 -7.08
C THR A 244 1.09 11.58 -8.33
N ALA A 245 1.88 10.50 -8.22
CA ALA A 245 2.14 9.58 -9.32
C ALA A 245 0.86 8.99 -9.93
N ALA A 246 -0.14 8.64 -9.13
CA ALA A 246 -1.44 8.16 -9.61
C ALA A 246 -2.22 9.24 -10.38
N ARG A 247 -2.17 10.50 -9.92
CA ARG A 247 -2.79 11.64 -10.62
C ARG A 247 -2.08 11.94 -11.93
N VAL A 248 -0.74 11.86 -11.95
CA VAL A 248 0.08 12.03 -13.17
C VAL A 248 -0.25 10.93 -14.18
N GLN A 249 -0.38 9.67 -13.72
CA GLN A 249 -0.81 8.56 -14.57
C GLN A 249 -2.17 8.86 -15.21
N HIS A 250 -3.14 9.38 -14.47
CA HIS A 250 -4.45 9.78 -15.00
C HIS A 250 -4.35 10.90 -16.05
N ALA A 251 -3.57 11.95 -15.75
CA ALA A 251 -3.36 13.05 -16.69
C ALA A 251 -2.65 12.58 -17.97
N LEU A 252 -1.68 11.67 -17.84
CA LEU A 252 -0.96 11.08 -18.94
C LEU A 252 -1.87 10.28 -19.88
N VAL A 253 -2.80 9.51 -19.32
CA VAL A 253 -3.79 8.76 -20.11
C VAL A 253 -4.65 9.70 -20.95
N LYS A 254 -5.05 10.87 -20.42
CA LYS A 254 -5.80 11.87 -21.20
C LYS A 254 -4.99 12.42 -22.37
N LEU A 255 -3.68 12.58 -22.22
CA LEU A 255 -2.80 13.02 -23.30
C LEU A 255 -2.56 11.91 -24.34
N MET A 256 -2.51 10.64 -23.91
CA MET A 256 -2.30 9.50 -24.80
C MET A 256 -3.54 9.17 -25.64
N TYR A 257 -4.73 9.43 -25.13
CA TYR A 257 -6.03 9.08 -25.71
C TYR A 257 -7.00 10.26 -25.65
N PRO A 258 -6.72 11.39 -26.33
CA PRO A 258 -7.52 12.61 -26.21
C PRO A 258 -8.97 12.42 -26.69
N ASP A 259 -9.18 11.78 -27.84
CA ASP A 259 -10.52 11.57 -28.42
C ASP A 259 -11.40 10.69 -27.52
N GLU A 260 -10.81 9.76 -26.83
CA GLU A 260 -11.48 8.83 -25.91
C GLU A 260 -11.78 9.51 -24.58
N ALA A 261 -10.92 10.40 -24.11
CA ALA A 261 -11.12 11.20 -22.92
C ALA A 261 -12.32 12.15 -23.08
N GLU A 262 -12.47 12.79 -24.26
CA GLU A 262 -13.61 13.66 -24.58
C GLU A 262 -14.92 12.88 -24.75
N ASN A 263 -14.89 11.66 -25.27
CA ASN A 263 -16.06 10.80 -25.50
C ASN A 263 -16.52 9.98 -24.28
N GLY A 264 -16.03 10.30 -23.09
CA GLY A 264 -16.46 9.65 -21.84
C GLY A 264 -15.97 8.20 -21.69
N LEU A 265 -14.87 7.81 -22.36
CA LEU A 265 -14.24 6.49 -22.21
C LEU A 265 -13.89 6.21 -20.74
N PHE A 266 -13.41 7.21 -20.00
CA PHE A 266 -13.18 7.09 -18.56
C PHE A 266 -14.45 6.78 -17.79
N ASN A 267 -15.59 7.33 -18.18
CA ASN A 267 -16.88 6.97 -17.58
C ASN A 267 -17.28 5.53 -17.96
N ARG A 268 -16.99 5.10 -19.19
CA ARG A 268 -17.20 3.69 -19.61
C ARG A 268 -16.24 2.73 -18.91
N PHE A 269 -14.99 3.11 -18.66
CA PHE A 269 -14.09 2.34 -17.80
C PHE A 269 -14.61 2.21 -16.37
N ARG A 270 -15.12 3.31 -15.80
CA ARG A 270 -15.77 3.32 -14.49
C ARG A 270 -17.03 2.45 -14.44
N GLU A 271 -17.79 2.41 -15.52
CA GLU A 271 -19.02 1.64 -15.62
C GLU A 271 -18.77 0.14 -15.95
N SER A 272 -17.79 -0.15 -16.79
CA SER A 272 -17.53 -1.52 -17.29
C SER A 272 -16.61 -2.34 -16.40
N LEU A 273 -15.92 -1.76 -15.40
CA LEU A 273 -15.03 -2.38 -14.40
C LEU A 273 -14.27 -3.67 -14.83
N GLY A 274 -14.21 -3.95 -16.13
CA GLY A 274 -13.60 -5.13 -16.71
C GLY A 274 -12.56 -4.83 -17.78
N PHE A 275 -12.38 -3.56 -18.13
CA PHE A 275 -11.39 -3.15 -19.14
C PHE A 275 -10.26 -2.37 -18.47
N TYR A 276 -9.26 -3.09 -18.02
CA TYR A 276 -7.95 -2.53 -17.78
C TYR A 276 -7.17 -2.61 -19.09
N ASP A 277 -7.04 -1.49 -19.80
CA ASP A 277 -6.07 -1.42 -20.89
C ASP A 277 -4.67 -1.65 -20.28
N GLN A 278 -4.02 -2.72 -20.72
CA GLN A 278 -2.67 -3.07 -20.27
C GLN A 278 -1.67 -1.95 -20.52
N ASN A 279 -1.97 -1.00 -21.41
CA ASN A 279 -1.12 0.17 -21.66
C ASN A 279 -1.20 1.25 -20.57
N ILE A 280 -2.24 1.21 -19.72
CA ILE A 280 -2.50 2.18 -18.66
C ILE A 280 -2.13 1.59 -17.29
N ARG A 281 -1.92 0.28 -17.23
CA ARG A 281 -1.65 -0.47 -16.03
C ARG A 281 -0.15 -0.45 -15.72
N ALA A 282 0.28 0.54 -14.98
CA ALA A 282 1.60 0.63 -14.42
C ALA A 282 1.49 0.82 -12.90
N PHE A 283 2.45 0.38 -12.13
CA PHE A 283 2.48 0.83 -10.75
C PHE A 283 2.81 2.34 -10.69
N ALA A 284 2.24 3.04 -9.73
CA ALA A 284 2.54 4.45 -9.51
C ALA A 284 2.51 4.75 -8.01
N PHE A 285 3.59 5.27 -7.47
CA PHE A 285 3.69 5.67 -6.08
C PHE A 285 4.64 6.85 -5.91
N ASP A 286 4.43 7.59 -4.83
CA ASP A 286 5.33 8.66 -4.42
C ASP A 286 6.30 8.18 -3.35
N ILE A 287 7.49 8.75 -3.37
CA ILE A 287 8.42 8.74 -2.24
C ILE A 287 8.71 10.18 -1.82
N MET A 288 9.26 10.34 -0.63
CA MET A 288 9.87 11.58 -0.17
C MET A 288 11.19 11.25 0.50
N THR A 289 12.29 11.65 -0.13
CA THR A 289 13.62 11.37 0.41
C THR A 289 14.10 12.49 1.32
N LEU A 290 14.80 12.14 2.40
CA LEU A 290 15.29 13.11 3.41
C LEU A 290 16.33 14.09 2.87
N ASP A 291 17.17 13.66 1.93
CA ASP A 291 18.14 14.51 1.22
C ASP A 291 17.80 14.45 -0.27
N PRO A 292 16.83 15.28 -0.71
CA PRO A 292 16.24 15.14 -2.02
C PRO A 292 17.23 15.50 -3.13
N LYS A 293 17.47 14.54 -4.02
CA LYS A 293 18.29 14.70 -5.22
C LYS A 293 17.73 13.82 -6.35
N PRO A 294 17.71 14.30 -7.60
CA PRO A 294 17.22 13.50 -8.72
C PRO A 294 17.87 12.10 -8.80
N LYS A 295 19.16 12.00 -8.52
CA LYS A 295 19.91 10.73 -8.54
C LYS A 295 19.38 9.66 -7.58
N LYS A 296 18.66 10.03 -6.51
CA LYS A 296 18.11 9.05 -5.56
C LYS A 296 16.93 8.30 -6.15
N VAL A 297 15.95 9.02 -6.71
CA VAL A 297 14.81 8.38 -7.36
C VAL A 297 15.24 7.63 -8.63
N GLU A 298 16.23 8.15 -9.37
CA GLU A 298 16.84 7.44 -10.50
C GLU A 298 17.49 6.10 -10.08
N ALA A 299 18.16 6.08 -8.92
CA ALA A 299 18.76 4.85 -8.41
C ALA A 299 17.71 3.79 -8.06
N LEU A 300 16.55 4.20 -7.51
CA LEU A 300 15.43 3.29 -7.26
C LEU A 300 14.84 2.77 -8.57
N ALA A 301 14.57 3.63 -9.54
CA ALA A 301 14.06 3.23 -10.86
C ALA A 301 15.02 2.27 -11.57
N LYS A 302 16.33 2.54 -11.49
CA LYS A 302 17.38 1.62 -11.97
C LYS A 302 17.30 0.25 -11.29
N ALA A 303 17.11 0.21 -9.98
CA ALA A 303 16.99 -1.07 -9.24
C ALA A 303 15.75 -1.86 -9.69
N TYR A 304 14.62 -1.21 -9.93
CA TYR A 304 13.44 -1.87 -10.51
C TYR A 304 13.74 -2.51 -11.86
N VAL A 305 14.43 -1.82 -12.76
CA VAL A 305 14.85 -2.37 -14.05
C VAL A 305 15.85 -3.51 -13.84
N GLN A 306 16.86 -3.33 -13.00
CA GLN A 306 17.89 -4.34 -12.72
C GLN A 306 17.36 -5.58 -11.99
N SER A 307 16.21 -5.51 -11.35
CA SER A 307 15.53 -6.68 -10.76
C SER A 307 15.16 -7.74 -11.81
N GLY A 308 15.08 -7.36 -13.07
CA GLY A 308 14.66 -8.22 -14.19
C GLY A 308 13.14 -8.41 -14.29
N LYS A 309 12.37 -7.78 -13.41
CA LYS A 309 10.90 -7.88 -13.40
C LYS A 309 10.22 -6.81 -14.27
N TYR A 310 10.83 -5.64 -14.35
CA TYR A 310 10.30 -4.47 -15.07
C TYR A 310 11.32 -3.96 -16.09
N ASN A 311 10.84 -3.52 -17.27
CA ASN A 311 11.71 -3.11 -18.37
C ASN A 311 11.71 -1.61 -18.61
N ASN A 312 10.64 -0.90 -18.26
CA ASN A 312 10.48 0.54 -18.55
C ASN A 312 9.94 1.25 -17.32
N ILE A 313 10.79 1.99 -16.62
CA ILE A 313 10.43 2.76 -15.44
C ILE A 313 10.64 4.24 -15.72
N ILE A 314 9.69 5.06 -15.31
CA ILE A 314 9.81 6.52 -15.32
C ILE A 314 10.06 6.97 -13.89
N SER A 315 11.13 7.73 -13.67
CA SER A 315 11.37 8.42 -12.41
C SER A 315 11.18 9.93 -12.58
N VAL A 316 10.58 10.54 -11.58
CA VAL A 316 10.39 11.99 -11.50
C VAL A 316 10.92 12.49 -10.16
N PHE A 317 11.76 13.50 -10.20
CA PHE A 317 12.08 14.32 -9.05
C PHE A 317 11.29 15.61 -9.13
N LEU A 318 10.48 15.92 -8.14
CA LEU A 318 9.65 17.11 -8.05
C LEU A 318 10.09 17.93 -6.82
N ALA A 319 10.76 19.05 -7.09
CA ALA A 319 11.27 19.95 -6.06
C ALA A 319 10.15 20.78 -5.40
N PRO A 320 10.43 21.40 -4.22
CA PRO A 320 9.44 22.22 -3.52
C PRO A 320 8.93 23.44 -4.30
N ASP A 321 9.72 23.94 -5.25
CA ASP A 321 9.36 25.06 -6.15
C ASP A 321 8.58 24.60 -7.41
N ALA A 322 8.14 23.35 -7.43
CA ALA A 322 7.48 22.69 -8.54
C ALA A 322 8.32 22.58 -9.83
N SER A 323 9.64 22.81 -9.76
CA SER A 323 10.57 22.39 -10.81
C SER A 323 10.92 20.90 -10.67
N GLY A 324 11.46 20.27 -11.71
CA GLY A 324 11.84 18.89 -11.58
C GLY A 324 12.60 18.28 -12.76
N THR A 325 12.92 17.01 -12.60
CA THR A 325 13.63 16.20 -13.58
C THR A 325 12.90 14.89 -13.80
N ILE A 326 12.72 14.51 -15.06
CA ILE A 326 12.14 13.23 -15.47
C ILE A 326 13.22 12.42 -16.16
N SER A 327 13.33 11.14 -15.81
CA SER A 327 14.26 10.21 -16.44
C SER A 327 13.54 8.93 -16.86
N LEU A 328 13.84 8.43 -18.06
CA LEU A 328 13.39 7.15 -18.57
C LEU A 328 14.47 6.09 -18.34
N HIS A 329 14.09 4.99 -17.72
CA HIS A 329 14.98 3.87 -17.40
C HIS A 329 14.51 2.63 -18.13
N ARG A 330 15.39 2.03 -18.92
CA ARG A 330 15.08 0.86 -19.75
C ARG A 330 16.06 -0.27 -19.50
N GLY A 331 15.56 -1.48 -19.64
CA GLY A 331 16.35 -2.71 -19.60
C GLY A 331 16.08 -3.62 -20.78
N THR A 332 17.02 -4.49 -21.09
CA THR A 332 16.89 -5.51 -22.11
C THR A 332 17.25 -6.87 -21.55
N ASP A 333 16.54 -7.90 -22.03
CA ASP A 333 16.87 -9.32 -21.86
C ASP A 333 16.97 -9.82 -20.41
N PHE A 334 16.24 -9.18 -19.49
CA PHE A 334 16.15 -9.65 -18.12
C PHE A 334 15.15 -10.79 -18.00
N THR A 335 15.56 -11.84 -17.29
CA THR A 335 14.66 -12.90 -16.87
C THR A 335 14.49 -12.83 -15.37
N PHE A 336 13.32 -12.47 -14.89
CA PHE A 336 12.98 -12.51 -13.48
C PHE A 336 13.02 -13.96 -12.98
N LYS A 337 13.89 -14.24 -12.02
CA LYS A 337 14.00 -15.55 -11.36
C LYS A 337 13.36 -15.46 -9.98
N ARG A 338 12.28 -16.21 -9.79
CA ARG A 338 11.55 -16.27 -8.52
C ARG A 338 12.40 -16.99 -7.48
N PRO A 339 12.58 -16.42 -6.28
CA PRO A 339 13.23 -17.12 -5.18
C PRO A 339 12.33 -18.26 -4.67
N PRO A 340 12.92 -19.35 -4.16
CA PRO A 340 12.14 -20.51 -3.70
C PRO A 340 11.46 -20.28 -2.35
N THR A 341 11.97 -19.36 -1.53
CA THR A 341 11.45 -19.02 -0.19
C THR A 341 11.56 -17.52 0.08
N GLY A 342 10.98 -17.07 1.18
CA GLY A 342 10.86 -15.66 1.53
C GLY A 342 9.74 -14.99 0.73
N ILE A 343 9.93 -13.74 0.34
CA ILE A 343 9.07 -13.09 -0.67
C ILE A 343 9.42 -13.70 -2.03
N ILE A 344 8.47 -14.39 -2.64
CA ILE A 344 8.72 -15.12 -3.91
C ILE A 344 8.26 -14.33 -5.13
N ASP A 345 7.23 -13.51 -5.00
CA ASP A 345 6.77 -12.61 -6.06
C ASP A 345 5.91 -11.48 -5.49
N THR A 346 5.80 -10.38 -6.22
CA THR A 346 5.02 -9.19 -5.86
C THR A 346 4.29 -8.68 -7.10
N LEU A 347 3.20 -7.96 -6.94
CA LEU A 347 2.52 -7.27 -8.02
C LEU A 347 1.83 -6.02 -7.49
N THR A 348 2.16 -4.88 -8.06
CA THR A 348 1.46 -3.61 -7.83
C THR A 348 0.84 -3.10 -9.12
N SER A 349 -0.41 -2.68 -9.04
CA SER A 349 -1.14 -2.07 -10.16
C SER A 349 -1.84 -0.81 -9.67
N THR A 350 -1.60 0.31 -10.34
CA THR A 350 -2.27 1.58 -10.07
C THR A 350 -3.14 1.97 -11.25
N HIS A 351 -4.37 2.38 -10.96
CA HIS A 351 -5.34 2.79 -11.96
C HIS A 351 -5.74 4.25 -11.69
N GLY A 352 -4.89 5.17 -12.11
CA GLY A 352 -5.01 6.60 -11.85
C GLY A 352 -6.33 7.22 -12.34
N CYS A 353 -7.03 6.59 -13.30
CA CYS A 353 -8.37 7.02 -13.72
C CYS A 353 -9.43 6.97 -12.60
N TYR A 354 -9.16 6.28 -11.51
CA TYR A 354 -9.99 6.23 -10.30
C TYR A 354 -9.36 6.96 -9.11
N ALA A 355 -8.36 7.81 -9.35
CA ALA A 355 -7.62 8.50 -8.29
C ALA A 355 -8.52 9.37 -7.40
N ASP A 356 -9.63 9.86 -7.91
CA ASP A 356 -10.64 10.65 -7.21
C ASP A 356 -11.58 9.84 -6.29
N TYR A 357 -11.51 8.51 -6.31
CA TYR A 357 -12.37 7.68 -5.44
C TYR A 357 -12.01 7.78 -3.96
N ILE A 358 -10.74 8.03 -3.64
CA ILE A 358 -10.27 8.33 -2.28
C ILE A 358 -9.28 9.47 -2.38
N GLN A 359 -9.59 10.61 -1.78
CA GLN A 359 -8.76 11.79 -1.88
C GLN A 359 -8.76 12.62 -0.60
N ALA A 360 -7.70 13.36 -0.39
CA ALA A 360 -7.62 14.43 0.58
C ALA A 360 -7.96 15.75 -0.11
N LEU A 361 -8.93 16.48 0.39
CA LEU A 361 -9.39 17.74 -0.17
C LEU A 361 -9.15 18.89 0.81
N PRO A 362 -8.80 20.10 0.32
CA PRO A 362 -8.66 21.28 1.18
C PRO A 362 -10.01 21.70 1.75
N MET A 363 -10.03 22.13 3.03
CA MET A 363 -11.19 22.65 3.72
C MET A 363 -10.77 23.86 4.58
N GLY A 364 -10.71 25.04 3.97
CA GLY A 364 -10.08 26.21 4.60
C GLY A 364 -8.59 25.93 4.86
N ASP A 365 -8.16 26.08 6.12
CA ASP A 365 -6.79 25.77 6.55
C ASP A 365 -6.59 24.28 6.87
N ASP A 366 -7.66 23.48 6.78
CA ASP A 366 -7.66 22.04 7.06
C ASP A 366 -7.73 21.19 5.79
N VAL A 367 -7.58 19.88 5.98
CA VAL A 367 -7.75 18.87 4.94
C VAL A 367 -8.72 17.81 5.44
N PHE A 368 -9.68 17.42 4.60
CA PHE A 368 -10.59 16.32 4.90
C PHE A 368 -10.44 15.16 3.90
N GLY A 369 -10.72 13.95 4.39
CA GLY A 369 -10.77 12.77 3.52
C GLY A 369 -12.15 12.67 2.86
N ASP A 370 -12.16 12.54 1.54
CA ASP A 370 -13.34 12.28 0.73
C ASP A 370 -13.26 10.89 0.08
N MET A 371 -14.38 10.17 -0.01
CA MET A 371 -14.40 8.82 -0.56
C MET A 371 -15.72 8.54 -1.30
N ASP A 372 -15.62 8.14 -2.57
CA ASP A 372 -16.72 7.44 -3.25
C ASP A 372 -16.77 5.98 -2.77
N GLY A 373 -17.46 5.73 -1.67
CA GLY A 373 -17.56 4.40 -1.07
C GLY A 373 -18.11 3.33 -2.01
N LYS A 374 -19.00 3.68 -2.97
CA LYS A 374 -19.52 2.73 -3.97
C LYS A 374 -18.45 2.41 -5.02
N GLY A 375 -17.75 3.42 -5.54
CA GLY A 375 -16.67 3.25 -6.51
C GLY A 375 -15.54 2.41 -5.93
N VAL A 376 -15.08 2.75 -4.72
CA VAL A 376 -14.06 1.98 -3.97
C VAL A 376 -14.47 0.53 -3.78
N PHE A 377 -15.71 0.28 -3.33
CA PHE A 377 -16.21 -1.06 -3.11
C PHE A 377 -16.22 -1.90 -4.40
N LEU A 378 -16.71 -1.34 -5.50
CA LEU A 378 -16.75 -2.02 -6.78
C LEU A 378 -15.34 -2.30 -7.33
N TYR A 379 -14.44 -1.33 -7.22
CA TYR A 379 -13.03 -1.50 -7.62
C TYR A 379 -12.36 -2.61 -6.80
N ALA A 380 -12.48 -2.56 -5.49
CA ALA A 380 -11.83 -3.51 -4.60
C ALA A 380 -12.31 -4.95 -4.83
N THR A 381 -13.62 -5.15 -4.98
CA THR A 381 -14.17 -6.51 -5.15
C THR A 381 -13.96 -7.05 -6.55
N ARG A 382 -14.34 -6.31 -7.59
CA ARG A 382 -14.30 -6.81 -8.98
C ARG A 382 -12.91 -6.84 -9.61
N GLY A 383 -12.03 -5.92 -9.20
CA GLY A 383 -10.65 -5.86 -9.68
C GLY A 383 -9.73 -6.95 -9.12
N ALA A 384 -10.14 -7.63 -8.06
CA ALA A 384 -9.32 -8.63 -7.37
C ALA A 384 -8.90 -9.80 -8.25
N LYS A 385 -9.87 -10.40 -8.95
CA LYS A 385 -9.65 -11.58 -9.77
C LYS A 385 -8.53 -11.41 -10.80
N SER A 386 -8.62 -10.37 -11.63
CA SER A 386 -7.61 -10.11 -12.67
C SER A 386 -6.23 -9.88 -12.07
N HIS A 387 -6.15 -9.10 -11.00
CA HIS A 387 -4.88 -8.79 -10.33
C HIS A 387 -4.26 -10.03 -9.69
N LEU A 388 -5.05 -10.82 -8.94
CA LEU A 388 -4.53 -12.02 -8.29
C LEU A 388 -4.16 -13.10 -9.29
N ASN A 389 -4.92 -13.29 -10.37
CA ASN A 389 -4.55 -14.22 -11.44
C ASN A 389 -3.23 -13.85 -12.11
N GLU A 390 -2.94 -12.55 -12.28
CA GLU A 390 -1.67 -12.08 -12.82
C GLU A 390 -0.48 -12.32 -11.87
N LEU A 391 -0.71 -12.34 -10.55
CA LEU A 391 0.30 -12.74 -9.58
C LEU A 391 0.44 -14.26 -9.48
N LEU A 392 -0.67 -15.00 -9.40
CA LEU A 392 -0.67 -16.43 -9.09
C LEU A 392 -0.29 -17.31 -10.29
N SER A 393 -0.83 -17.01 -11.49
CA SER A 393 -0.65 -17.86 -12.67
C SER A 393 0.83 -18.01 -13.10
N PRO A 394 1.65 -16.94 -13.15
CA PRO A 394 3.07 -17.09 -13.48
C PRO A 394 3.87 -17.87 -12.44
N ASN A 395 3.33 -18.01 -11.21
CA ASN A 395 3.91 -18.80 -10.13
C ASN A 395 3.39 -20.24 -10.12
N SER A 396 2.47 -20.62 -11.03
CA SER A 396 1.78 -21.90 -11.03
C SER A 396 1.12 -22.22 -9.68
N ILE A 397 0.56 -21.19 -9.03
CA ILE A 397 -0.14 -21.26 -7.75
C ILE A 397 -1.63 -21.00 -7.99
N THR A 398 -2.47 -21.74 -7.30
CA THR A 398 -3.93 -21.57 -7.28
C THR A 398 -4.40 -21.15 -5.89
N MET A 399 -5.61 -20.58 -5.77
CA MET A 399 -6.14 -20.10 -4.48
C MET A 399 -6.31 -21.20 -3.43
N ASP A 400 -6.56 -22.43 -3.84
CA ASP A 400 -6.66 -23.58 -2.93
C ASP A 400 -5.32 -23.97 -2.29
N GLN A 401 -4.19 -23.67 -2.95
CA GLN A 401 -2.85 -23.93 -2.44
C GLN A 401 -2.38 -22.87 -1.41
N ILE A 402 -3.06 -21.70 -1.33
CA ILE A 402 -2.77 -20.70 -0.33
C ILE A 402 -3.17 -21.22 1.05
N ASP A 403 -2.24 -21.19 2.01
CA ASP A 403 -2.49 -21.62 3.39
C ASP A 403 -3.06 -20.49 4.25
N LEU A 404 -2.62 -19.24 4.00
CA LEU A 404 -3.01 -18.06 4.77
C LEU A 404 -3.27 -16.86 3.87
N LEU A 405 -4.42 -16.22 4.05
CA LEU A 405 -4.79 -14.96 3.42
C LEU A 405 -4.64 -13.81 4.42
N ILE A 406 -3.87 -12.82 4.05
CA ILE A 406 -3.76 -11.52 4.71
C ILE A 406 -4.39 -10.48 3.78
N GLU A 407 -5.63 -10.14 4.05
CA GLU A 407 -6.40 -9.17 3.26
C GLU A 407 -6.45 -7.82 3.96
N HIS A 408 -6.43 -6.73 3.19
CA HIS A 408 -6.62 -5.40 3.74
C HIS A 408 -7.95 -5.26 4.48
N GLN A 409 -7.88 -4.78 5.71
CA GLN A 409 -9.01 -4.69 6.65
C GLN A 409 -9.81 -3.38 6.45
N ALA A 410 -10.18 -3.05 5.21
CA ALA A 410 -10.94 -1.83 4.91
C ALA A 410 -12.35 -1.86 5.50
N ASN A 411 -13.05 -2.96 5.25
CA ASN A 411 -14.43 -3.23 5.66
C ASN A 411 -14.65 -4.74 5.53
N PHE A 412 -15.11 -5.39 6.59
CA PHE A 412 -15.25 -6.85 6.57
C PHE A 412 -16.17 -7.35 5.45
N ALA A 413 -17.26 -6.63 5.15
CA ALA A 413 -18.17 -7.04 4.08
C ALA A 413 -17.50 -7.12 2.69
N MET A 414 -16.42 -6.39 2.46
CA MET A 414 -15.68 -6.44 1.19
C MET A 414 -14.94 -7.76 1.02
N ILE A 415 -14.41 -8.34 2.09
CA ILE A 415 -13.53 -9.52 2.03
C ILE A 415 -14.27 -10.73 1.45
N PRO A 416 -15.42 -11.20 1.99
CA PRO A 416 -16.16 -12.32 1.39
C PRO A 416 -16.55 -12.06 -0.06
N LEU A 417 -16.95 -10.83 -0.40
CA LEU A 417 -17.35 -10.48 -1.76
C LEU A 417 -16.17 -10.45 -2.74
N THR A 418 -14.98 -10.06 -2.28
CA THR A 418 -13.73 -10.19 -3.05
C THR A 418 -13.44 -11.66 -3.35
N LEU A 419 -13.53 -12.51 -2.33
CA LEU A 419 -13.31 -13.96 -2.48
C LEU A 419 -14.33 -14.62 -3.41
N GLU A 420 -15.60 -14.18 -3.40
CA GLU A 420 -16.62 -14.65 -4.37
C GLU A 420 -16.19 -14.38 -5.83
N GLN A 421 -15.57 -13.23 -6.10
CA GLN A 421 -15.10 -12.88 -7.45
C GLN A 421 -13.85 -13.67 -7.87
N VAL A 422 -13.03 -14.07 -6.92
CA VAL A 422 -11.75 -14.75 -7.18
C VAL A 422 -11.94 -16.26 -7.41
N LEU A 423 -12.90 -16.90 -6.71
CA LEU A 423 -13.04 -18.36 -6.71
C LEU A 423 -13.63 -18.97 -7.97
N GLU A 424 -14.35 -18.22 -8.79
CA GLU A 424 -14.97 -18.70 -10.05
C GLU A 424 -15.81 -19.98 -9.92
N LEU A 425 -16.52 -20.15 -8.82
CA LEU A 425 -17.34 -21.32 -8.57
C LEU A 425 -18.81 -21.10 -9.01
N PRO A 426 -19.59 -22.17 -9.26
CA PRO A 426 -21.03 -22.09 -9.45
C PRO A 426 -21.72 -21.39 -8.27
N LYS A 427 -22.88 -20.75 -8.53
CA LYS A 427 -23.60 -19.94 -7.53
C LYS A 427 -23.98 -20.69 -6.26
N ASP A 428 -24.26 -21.97 -6.36
CA ASP A 428 -24.63 -22.86 -5.26
C ASP A 428 -23.42 -23.30 -4.42
N GLU A 429 -22.22 -23.33 -5.02
CA GLU A 429 -20.98 -23.74 -4.36
C GLU A 429 -20.20 -22.54 -3.77
N ILE A 430 -20.36 -21.33 -4.32
CA ILE A 430 -19.54 -20.17 -3.98
C ILE A 430 -19.66 -19.76 -2.51
N LYS A 431 -20.87 -19.68 -1.96
CA LYS A 431 -21.09 -19.24 -0.58
C LYS A 431 -20.48 -20.18 0.47
N PRO A 432 -20.67 -21.52 0.36
CA PRO A 432 -19.98 -22.47 1.24
C PRO A 432 -18.45 -22.36 1.14
N ALA A 433 -17.90 -22.25 -0.07
CA ALA A 433 -16.47 -22.13 -0.29
C ALA A 433 -15.88 -20.85 0.31
N VAL A 434 -16.55 -19.69 0.13
CA VAL A 434 -16.15 -18.43 0.76
C VAL A 434 -16.21 -18.52 2.30
N ALA A 435 -17.27 -19.13 2.84
CA ALA A 435 -17.39 -19.31 4.29
C ALA A 435 -16.28 -20.21 4.85
N ASP A 436 -15.87 -21.23 4.09
CA ASP A 436 -14.74 -22.09 4.43
C ASP A 436 -13.40 -21.33 4.40
N LEU A 437 -13.13 -20.55 3.34
CA LEU A 437 -11.93 -19.72 3.24
C LEU A 437 -11.83 -18.71 4.39
N VAL A 438 -12.91 -18.00 4.67
CA VAL A 438 -12.97 -17.02 5.77
C VAL A 438 -12.71 -17.68 7.11
N ALA A 439 -13.25 -18.88 7.34
CA ALA A 439 -13.07 -19.59 8.62
C ALA A 439 -11.66 -20.17 8.77
N ASN A 440 -11.09 -20.71 7.69
CA ASN A 440 -9.96 -21.63 7.77
C ASN A 440 -8.66 -21.09 7.16
N LYS A 441 -8.71 -20.04 6.34
CA LYS A 441 -7.52 -19.48 5.66
C LYS A 441 -7.34 -17.97 5.86
N LEU A 442 -8.35 -17.24 6.33
CA LEU A 442 -8.29 -15.80 6.56
C LEU A 442 -8.06 -15.50 8.04
N VAL A 443 -7.25 -14.47 8.32
CA VAL A 443 -7.19 -13.82 9.64
C VAL A 443 -7.76 -12.42 9.55
N THR A 444 -8.48 -12.00 10.60
CA THR A 444 -9.07 -10.66 10.68
C THR A 444 -9.10 -10.14 12.10
N ASN A 445 -8.90 -8.84 12.26
CA ASN A 445 -9.05 -8.08 13.50
C ASN A 445 -9.80 -6.76 13.30
N VAL A 446 -10.45 -6.56 12.14
CA VAL A 446 -11.17 -5.34 11.79
C VAL A 446 -12.27 -5.00 12.80
N HIS A 447 -12.88 -6.01 13.42
CA HIS A 447 -13.93 -5.82 14.42
C HIS A 447 -13.41 -5.20 15.73
N GLU A 448 -12.12 -5.36 16.02
CA GLU A 448 -11.47 -4.87 17.25
C GLU A 448 -10.63 -3.60 16.99
N ARG A 449 -10.07 -3.46 15.78
CA ARG A 449 -9.13 -2.39 15.45
C ARG A 449 -9.65 -1.37 14.44
N GLY A 450 -10.76 -1.68 13.74
CA GLY A 450 -11.18 -0.90 12.60
C GLY A 450 -10.20 -1.01 11.43
N ASN A 451 -10.31 -0.11 10.48
CA ASN A 451 -9.39 0.01 9.36
C ASN A 451 -8.16 0.82 9.79
N CYS A 452 -7.04 0.15 10.00
CA CYS A 452 -5.75 0.79 10.30
C CYS A 452 -4.91 1.06 9.03
N SER A 453 -5.56 1.21 7.88
CA SER A 453 -4.93 1.52 6.60
C SER A 453 -3.71 0.61 6.31
N VAL A 454 -2.53 1.17 6.04
CA VAL A 454 -1.30 0.42 5.72
C VAL A 454 -0.90 -0.57 6.81
N VAL A 455 -1.23 -0.27 8.06
CA VAL A 455 -0.75 -1.00 9.24
C VAL A 455 -1.41 -2.36 9.39
N CYS A 456 -2.65 -2.54 8.89
CA CYS A 456 -3.38 -3.80 9.06
C CYS A 456 -2.64 -4.99 8.42
N MET A 457 -1.90 -4.78 7.33
CA MET A 457 -1.12 -5.83 6.67
C MET A 457 0.06 -6.32 7.51
N GLN A 458 0.63 -5.45 8.36
CA GLN A 458 1.70 -5.79 9.30
C GLN A 458 1.15 -6.36 10.62
N ARG A 459 0.02 -5.81 11.07
CA ARG A 459 -0.61 -6.15 12.36
C ARG A 459 -1.17 -7.57 12.38
N LEU A 460 -1.80 -8.02 11.31
CA LEU A 460 -2.43 -9.34 11.26
C LEU A 460 -1.45 -10.50 11.47
N PRO A 461 -0.32 -10.60 10.74
CA PRO A 461 0.65 -11.67 10.99
C PRO A 461 1.33 -11.55 12.36
N TYR A 462 1.51 -10.34 12.88
CA TYR A 462 2.02 -10.12 14.23
C TYR A 462 1.04 -10.63 15.30
N ASP A 463 -0.24 -10.23 15.23
CA ASP A 463 -1.28 -10.65 16.15
C ASP A 463 -1.51 -12.18 16.10
N LEU A 464 -1.43 -12.80 14.89
CA LEU A 464 -1.51 -14.24 14.71
C LEU A 464 -0.35 -14.96 15.44
N LYS A 465 0.90 -14.53 15.21
CA LYS A 465 2.08 -15.13 15.84
C LYS A 465 2.03 -15.04 17.37
N ARG A 466 1.55 -13.93 17.91
CA ARG A 466 1.42 -13.70 19.36
C ARG A 466 0.18 -14.36 20.00
N GLY A 467 -0.72 -14.92 19.20
CA GLY A 467 -1.98 -15.48 19.71
C GLY A 467 -2.96 -14.42 20.22
N ALA A 468 -2.87 -13.20 19.70
CA ALA A 468 -3.73 -12.09 20.09
C ALA A 468 -5.10 -12.11 19.38
N LEU A 469 -5.21 -12.82 18.25
CA LEU A 469 -6.46 -12.95 17.51
C LEU A 469 -7.46 -13.85 18.26
N GLN A 470 -8.73 -13.46 18.23
CA GLN A 470 -9.80 -14.20 18.88
C GLN A 470 -10.72 -14.89 17.84
N LYS A 471 -11.18 -16.11 18.19
CA LYS A 471 -12.24 -16.79 17.43
C LYS A 471 -13.56 -16.08 17.68
N ASP A 472 -14.28 -15.74 16.63
CA ASP A 472 -15.54 -15.00 16.75
C ASP A 472 -16.48 -15.27 15.54
N ARG A 473 -17.59 -14.55 15.52
CA ARG A 473 -18.52 -14.44 14.39
C ARG A 473 -18.67 -12.98 13.98
N LEU A 474 -18.58 -12.73 12.69
CA LEU A 474 -18.72 -11.40 12.12
C LEU A 474 -19.57 -11.47 10.86
N GLN A 475 -20.69 -10.73 10.82
CA GLN A 475 -21.63 -10.68 9.68
C GLN A 475 -22.06 -12.10 9.20
N GLY A 476 -22.24 -13.05 10.13
CA GLY A 476 -22.65 -14.42 9.83
C GLY A 476 -21.51 -15.40 9.58
N PHE A 477 -20.29 -14.95 9.31
CA PHE A 477 -19.11 -15.79 9.11
C PHE A 477 -18.47 -16.17 10.45
N LYS A 478 -17.93 -17.39 10.52
CA LYS A 478 -16.96 -17.74 11.58
C LYS A 478 -15.61 -17.15 11.15
N ILE A 479 -14.96 -16.40 12.02
CA ILE A 479 -13.65 -15.79 11.79
C ILE A 479 -12.60 -16.37 12.71
N ASN A 480 -11.33 -16.40 12.26
CA ASN A 480 -10.19 -16.88 13.03
C ASN A 480 -10.39 -18.29 13.62
N ALA A 481 -11.10 -19.18 12.91
CA ALA A 481 -11.52 -20.45 13.47
C ALA A 481 -10.35 -21.42 13.70
N ASN A 482 -9.34 -21.41 12.83
CA ASN A 482 -8.23 -22.37 12.80
C ASN A 482 -6.86 -21.73 13.07
N LEU A 483 -6.75 -20.85 14.06
CA LEU A 483 -5.52 -20.08 14.36
C LEU A 483 -4.26 -20.94 14.50
N ASP A 484 -4.37 -22.13 15.11
CA ASP A 484 -3.22 -23.03 15.32
C ASP A 484 -2.69 -23.62 13.99
N GLN A 485 -3.56 -23.84 13.02
CA GLN A 485 -3.17 -24.25 11.67
C GLN A 485 -2.59 -23.05 10.90
N LEU A 486 -3.21 -21.87 11.00
CA LEU A 486 -2.77 -20.67 10.31
C LEU A 486 -1.38 -20.18 10.77
N LYS A 487 -1.00 -20.43 12.04
CA LYS A 487 0.37 -20.21 12.53
C LYS A 487 1.42 -21.07 11.84
N LYS A 488 1.02 -22.17 11.21
CA LYS A 488 1.89 -23.12 10.49
C LYS A 488 1.81 -22.96 8.98
N ALA A 489 1.12 -21.93 8.51
CA ALA A 489 0.99 -21.62 7.09
C ALA A 489 2.37 -21.50 6.44
N ASN A 490 2.55 -22.15 5.30
CA ASN A 490 3.79 -22.10 4.53
C ASN A 490 3.69 -21.14 3.33
N LEU A 491 2.53 -21.09 2.68
CA LEU A 491 2.28 -20.22 1.53
C LEU A 491 1.24 -19.16 1.89
N ILE A 492 1.68 -17.91 1.90
CA ILE A 492 0.90 -16.76 2.36
C ILE A 492 0.68 -15.81 1.20
N LEU A 493 -0.58 -15.44 0.97
CA LEU A 493 -0.96 -14.35 0.06
C LEU A 493 -1.31 -13.11 0.86
N ASN A 494 -0.63 -12.02 0.56
CA ASN A 494 -0.91 -10.69 1.11
C ASN A 494 -1.53 -9.82 0.02
N ASP A 495 -2.74 -9.31 0.22
CA ASP A 495 -3.44 -8.48 -0.76
C ASP A 495 -4.02 -7.21 -0.14
N SER A 496 -3.75 -6.08 -0.76
CA SER A 496 -4.18 -4.77 -0.27
C SER A 496 -4.63 -3.86 -1.39
N VAL A 497 -5.66 -3.05 -1.10
CA VAL A 497 -6.25 -2.09 -2.04
C VAL A 497 -6.50 -0.75 -1.33
N GLY A 498 -6.32 0.35 -2.02
CA GLY A 498 -6.54 1.68 -1.45
C GLY A 498 -6.44 2.82 -2.46
N ALA A 499 -6.21 4.02 -1.94
CA ALA A 499 -6.17 5.25 -2.72
C ALA A 499 -5.21 5.17 -3.91
N GLY A 500 -5.62 5.82 -5.01
CA GLY A 500 -4.82 5.84 -6.23
C GLY A 500 -5.56 5.38 -7.50
N MET A 501 -6.49 4.55 -7.53
CA MET A 501 -6.76 3.29 -6.86
C MET A 501 -5.62 2.31 -7.12
N THR A 502 -4.94 1.95 -6.09
CA THR A 502 -3.80 1.02 -6.15
C THR A 502 -4.20 -0.30 -5.51
N ARG A 503 -3.82 -1.40 -6.13
CA ARG A 503 -3.83 -2.75 -5.55
C ARG A 503 -2.42 -3.30 -5.56
N SER A 504 -1.98 -3.86 -4.45
CA SER A 504 -0.66 -4.45 -4.32
C SER A 504 -0.74 -5.75 -3.53
N SER A 505 -0.13 -6.78 -4.08
CA SER A 505 -0.13 -8.12 -3.50
C SER A 505 1.27 -8.72 -3.55
N PHE A 506 1.57 -9.58 -2.59
CA PHE A 506 2.79 -10.38 -2.64
C PHE A 506 2.57 -11.79 -2.09
N LEU A 507 3.38 -12.71 -2.60
CA LEU A 507 3.46 -14.09 -2.15
C LEU A 507 4.67 -14.28 -1.26
N GLN A 508 4.44 -14.91 -0.11
CA GLN A 508 5.49 -15.29 0.83
C GLN A 508 5.44 -16.80 1.06
N LYS A 509 6.61 -17.45 1.01
CA LYS A 509 6.79 -18.86 1.31
C LYS A 509 7.80 -19.03 2.43
N LEU A 510 7.39 -19.64 3.54
CA LEU A 510 8.20 -19.84 4.75
C LEU A 510 9.09 -21.09 4.66
#